data_0f3cdad660d172106322000008b8f698
#
_entry.id   0f3cdad660d172106322000008b8f698
#
_cell.length_a   1.000
_cell.length_b   1.000
_cell.length_c   1.000
_cell.angle_alpha   90.00
_cell.angle_beta   90.00
_cell.angle_gamma   90.00
#
_symmetry.space_group_name_H-M   'P 1'
#
loop_
_entity.id
_entity.type
_entity.pdbx_description
1 polymer ?
#
loop_
_entity_poly.entity_id
_entity_poly.type
_entity_poly.pdbx_seq_one_letter_code
_entity_poly.pdbx_strand_id
1 'polypeptide(L)'
;MSSGSLGQGISAAVGMAITAKLSGDDYRVYTLVGDGEIQEGQVWEASMLAAHRKLDNLVVIVDNNNLQIDGAITEVNSPYPIDKKFEAFNFHVINIDGNDFDQIDAAFKEAKTVKGQPTAIIAKTVKGKGVSFMENQVGWHGKAPNDEEYKIAMEELEKAGEALCQK
;
A
#
# COMPACT_ATOMS: atom_id res chain seq x y z
N MET A 1 12.54 -5.41 1.27
CA MET A 1 12.51 -6.59 0.39
C MET A 1 11.41 -6.38 -0.63
N SER A 2 11.70 -6.55 -1.91
CA SER A 2 10.70 -6.49 -2.99
C SER A 2 10.50 -7.90 -3.56
N SER A 3 9.27 -8.26 -3.91
CA SER A 3 8.93 -9.57 -4.44
C SER A 3 7.77 -9.47 -5.42
N GLY A 4 7.86 -10.20 -6.54
CA GLY A 4 6.74 -10.44 -7.45
C GLY A 4 5.85 -11.61 -7.02
N SER A 5 6.26 -12.35 -5.98
CA SER A 5 5.46 -13.42 -5.37
C SER A 5 4.44 -12.79 -4.42
N LEU A 6 3.23 -12.54 -4.92
CA LEU A 6 2.16 -11.86 -4.19
C LEU A 6 1.83 -12.58 -2.87
N GLY A 7 1.55 -11.81 -1.83
CA GLY A 7 1.21 -12.28 -0.49
C GLY A 7 2.39 -12.74 0.36
N GLN A 8 3.61 -12.91 -0.20
CA GLN A 8 4.77 -13.39 0.56
C GLN A 8 5.40 -12.31 1.44
N GLY A 9 5.44 -11.07 0.95
CA GLY A 9 6.10 -9.95 1.60
C GLY A 9 5.55 -9.65 3.00
N ILE A 10 4.24 -9.73 3.19
CA ILE A 10 3.61 -9.46 4.49
C ILE A 10 4.00 -10.50 5.54
N SER A 11 4.16 -11.78 5.17
CA SER A 11 4.60 -12.82 6.10
C SER A 11 6.04 -12.57 6.57
N ALA A 12 6.92 -12.15 5.67
CA ALA A 12 8.28 -11.75 6.04
C ALA A 12 8.27 -10.52 6.98
N ALA A 13 7.42 -9.51 6.69
CA ALA A 13 7.25 -8.34 7.52
C ALA A 13 6.77 -8.68 8.94
N VAL A 14 5.82 -9.61 9.07
CA VAL A 14 5.37 -10.14 10.37
C VAL A 14 6.53 -10.79 11.12
N GLY A 15 7.34 -11.61 10.45
CA GLY A 15 8.54 -12.20 11.05
C GLY A 15 9.53 -11.16 11.56
N MET A 16 9.80 -10.11 10.77
CA MET A 16 10.66 -8.99 11.17
C MET A 16 10.10 -8.24 12.39
N ALA A 17 8.79 -7.97 12.40
CA ALA A 17 8.14 -7.28 13.51
C ALA A 17 8.16 -8.11 14.81
N ILE A 18 7.99 -9.43 14.72
CA ILE A 18 8.15 -10.34 15.85
C ILE A 18 9.59 -10.30 16.36
N THR A 19 10.58 -10.36 15.46
CA THR A 19 12.00 -10.33 15.83
C THR A 19 12.33 -9.06 16.61
N ALA A 20 11.88 -7.87 16.15
CA ALA A 20 12.09 -6.63 16.90
C ALA A 20 11.58 -6.72 18.34
N LYS A 21 10.36 -7.24 18.52
CA LYS A 21 9.78 -7.39 19.87
C LYS A 21 10.52 -8.40 20.76
N LEU A 22 11.01 -9.49 20.17
CA LEU A 22 11.79 -10.50 20.91
C LEU A 22 13.17 -10.00 21.31
N SER A 23 13.81 -9.21 20.44
CA SER A 23 15.14 -8.62 20.72
C SER A 23 15.07 -7.37 21.59
N GLY A 24 13.88 -6.81 21.82
CA GLY A 24 13.71 -5.54 22.53
C GLY A 24 14.09 -4.32 21.71
N ASP A 25 14.13 -4.47 20.38
CA ASP A 25 14.40 -3.37 19.44
C ASP A 25 13.15 -2.50 19.23
N ASP A 26 13.36 -1.22 18.95
CA ASP A 26 12.28 -0.23 18.79
C ASP A 26 11.91 0.09 17.32
N TYR A 27 12.52 -0.62 16.35
CA TYR A 27 12.22 -0.39 14.94
C TYR A 27 10.81 -0.82 14.55
N ARG A 28 10.28 -0.12 13.56
CA ARG A 28 8.99 -0.42 12.93
C ARG A 28 9.20 -1.06 11.57
N VAL A 29 8.26 -1.93 11.22
CA VAL A 29 8.23 -2.60 9.93
C VAL A 29 7.07 -2.06 9.13
N TYR A 30 7.34 -1.66 7.90
CA TYR A 30 6.35 -1.19 6.94
C TYR A 30 6.33 -2.17 5.76
N THR A 31 5.14 -2.59 5.37
CA THR A 31 4.94 -3.43 4.18
C THR A 31 3.89 -2.79 3.28
N LEU A 32 4.19 -2.72 1.99
CA LEU A 32 3.28 -2.23 0.96
C LEU A 32 2.74 -3.42 0.19
N VAL A 33 1.43 -3.51 0.07
CA VAL A 33 0.72 -4.54 -0.69
C VAL A 33 -0.27 -3.89 -1.66
N GLY A 34 -0.46 -4.49 -2.83
CA GLY A 34 -1.50 -4.05 -3.76
C GLY A 34 -2.89 -4.55 -3.36
N ASP A 35 -3.94 -3.86 -3.82
CA ASP A 35 -5.32 -4.30 -3.60
C ASP A 35 -5.66 -5.61 -4.33
N GLY A 36 -5.01 -5.91 -5.47
CA GLY A 36 -5.02 -7.24 -6.09
C GLY A 36 -4.27 -8.28 -5.28
N GLU A 37 -3.15 -7.90 -4.66
CA GLU A 37 -2.33 -8.79 -3.83
C GLU A 37 -3.06 -9.27 -2.58
N ILE A 38 -3.90 -8.45 -1.97
CA ILE A 38 -4.65 -8.87 -0.78
C ILE A 38 -5.74 -9.91 -1.05
N GLN A 39 -5.95 -10.32 -2.30
CA GLN A 39 -6.78 -11.48 -2.64
C GLN A 39 -6.09 -12.80 -2.24
N GLU A 40 -4.77 -12.80 -2.07
CA GLU A 40 -4.02 -13.96 -1.61
C GLU A 40 -4.36 -14.32 -0.15
N GLY A 41 -4.69 -15.59 0.10
CA GLY A 41 -5.05 -16.08 1.43
C GLY A 41 -3.96 -15.84 2.48
N GLN A 42 -2.69 -15.91 2.06
CA GLN A 42 -1.53 -15.69 2.94
C GLN A 42 -1.51 -14.29 3.57
N VAL A 43 -2.05 -13.26 2.91
CA VAL A 43 -2.17 -11.91 3.49
C VAL A 43 -3.02 -11.95 4.75
N TRP A 44 -4.13 -12.70 4.72
CA TRP A 44 -5.06 -12.81 5.85
C TRP A 44 -4.52 -13.73 6.95
N GLU A 45 -3.80 -14.79 6.59
CA GLU A 45 -3.09 -15.64 7.55
C GLU A 45 -2.03 -14.85 8.32
N ALA A 46 -1.22 -14.06 7.62
CA ALA A 46 -0.24 -13.16 8.21
C ALA A 46 -0.88 -12.08 9.09
N SER A 47 -2.01 -11.50 8.64
CA SER A 47 -2.77 -10.49 9.39
C SER A 47 -3.31 -11.06 10.70
N MET A 48 -3.83 -12.28 10.69
CA MET A 48 -4.32 -12.98 11.88
C MET A 48 -3.21 -13.17 12.92
N LEU A 49 -2.03 -13.60 12.48
CA LEU A 49 -0.86 -13.75 13.35
C LEU A 49 -0.38 -12.40 13.89
N ALA A 50 -0.33 -11.36 13.04
CA ALA A 50 0.08 -10.02 13.45
C ALA A 50 -0.80 -9.45 14.56
N ALA A 51 -2.12 -9.58 14.44
CA ALA A 51 -3.08 -9.17 15.45
C ALA A 51 -2.96 -9.98 16.73
N HIS A 52 -2.87 -11.33 16.63
CA HIS A 52 -2.68 -12.21 17.77
C HIS A 52 -1.43 -11.85 18.58
N ARG A 53 -0.33 -11.53 17.91
CA ARG A 53 0.94 -11.13 18.51
C ARG A 53 0.98 -9.64 18.91
N LYS A 54 -0.10 -8.88 18.69
CA LYS A 54 -0.21 -7.46 19.01
C LYS A 54 0.97 -6.65 18.47
N LEU A 55 1.28 -6.84 17.17
CA LEU A 55 2.45 -6.23 16.52
C LEU A 55 2.19 -4.75 16.22
N ASP A 56 2.18 -3.91 17.24
CA ASP A 56 2.00 -2.45 17.11
C ASP A 56 3.20 -1.73 16.47
N ASN A 57 4.24 -2.47 16.13
CA ASN A 57 5.37 -2.05 15.32
C ASN A 57 5.26 -2.48 13.84
N LEU A 58 4.13 -3.06 13.40
CA LEU A 58 3.84 -3.40 12.01
C LEU A 58 2.82 -2.44 11.43
N VAL A 59 3.13 -1.89 10.25
CA VAL A 59 2.20 -1.09 9.43
C VAL A 59 2.07 -1.75 8.07
N VAL A 60 0.86 -2.12 7.70
CA VAL A 60 0.50 -2.62 6.35
C VAL A 60 -0.10 -1.47 5.58
N ILE A 61 0.45 -1.14 4.42
CA ILE A 61 -0.06 -0.11 3.52
C ILE A 61 -0.67 -0.81 2.32
N VAL A 62 -1.95 -0.56 2.04
CA VAL A 62 -2.63 -1.09 0.86
C VAL A 62 -2.67 -0.01 -0.21
N ASP A 63 -1.97 -0.22 -1.33
CA ASP A 63 -2.13 0.57 -2.54
C ASP A 63 -3.46 0.20 -3.20
N ASN A 64 -4.51 0.96 -2.87
CA ASN A 64 -5.86 0.72 -3.35
C ASN A 64 -6.16 1.57 -4.60
N ASN A 65 -5.58 1.16 -5.73
CA ASN A 65 -5.77 1.81 -7.02
C ASN A 65 -6.93 1.23 -7.84
N ASN A 66 -7.61 0.22 -7.34
CA ASN A 66 -8.77 -0.46 -7.95
C ASN A 66 -8.46 -1.20 -9.26
N LEU A 67 -7.18 -1.46 -9.58
CA LEU A 67 -6.77 -2.14 -10.80
C LEU A 67 -5.81 -3.29 -10.52
N GLN A 68 -5.99 -4.38 -11.24
CA GLN A 68 -5.05 -5.50 -11.33
C GLN A 68 -4.77 -5.85 -12.80
N ILE A 69 -3.90 -6.83 -13.07
CA ILE A 69 -3.47 -7.20 -14.42
C ILE A 69 -4.65 -7.43 -15.37
N ASP A 70 -5.72 -8.08 -14.90
CA ASP A 70 -6.84 -8.51 -15.73
C ASP A 70 -7.99 -7.49 -15.82
N GLY A 71 -7.89 -6.35 -15.13
CA GLY A 71 -8.93 -5.32 -15.17
C GLY A 71 -9.21 -4.63 -13.85
N ALA A 72 -10.40 -4.06 -13.72
CA ALA A 72 -10.87 -3.48 -12.48
C ALA A 72 -11.03 -4.57 -11.42
N ILE A 73 -10.51 -4.31 -10.22
CA ILE A 73 -10.49 -5.30 -9.15
C ILE A 73 -11.90 -5.75 -8.73
N THR A 74 -12.89 -4.86 -8.89
CA THR A 74 -14.29 -5.15 -8.60
C THR A 74 -14.94 -6.10 -9.60
N GLU A 75 -14.40 -6.19 -10.82
CA GLU A 75 -14.90 -7.07 -11.88
C GLU A 75 -14.19 -8.42 -11.89
N VAL A 76 -12.93 -8.47 -11.47
CA VAL A 76 -12.13 -9.70 -11.47
C VAL A 76 -12.42 -10.52 -10.21
N ASN A 77 -12.10 -9.98 -9.02
CA ASN A 77 -12.38 -10.61 -7.73
C ASN A 77 -12.33 -9.54 -6.62
N SER A 78 -13.48 -8.98 -6.28
CA SER A 78 -13.57 -7.83 -5.37
C SER A 78 -13.06 -8.13 -3.95
N PRO A 79 -12.01 -7.45 -3.48
CA PRO A 79 -11.55 -7.56 -2.10
C PRO A 79 -12.36 -6.69 -1.12
N TYR A 80 -13.30 -5.88 -1.62
CA TYR A 80 -14.08 -4.95 -0.79
C TYR A 80 -15.06 -5.65 0.16
N PRO A 81 -15.38 -5.03 1.31
CA PRO A 81 -14.76 -3.80 1.85
C PRO A 81 -13.41 -4.10 2.50
N ILE A 82 -12.35 -3.43 2.05
CA ILE A 82 -10.97 -3.72 2.50
C ILE A 82 -10.76 -3.29 3.94
N ASP A 83 -11.18 -2.07 4.27
CA ASP A 83 -11.10 -1.48 5.61
C ASP A 83 -11.78 -2.37 6.67
N LYS A 84 -13.01 -2.81 6.41
CA LYS A 84 -13.77 -3.66 7.33
C LYS A 84 -13.15 -5.04 7.53
N LYS A 85 -12.47 -5.57 6.53
CA LYS A 85 -11.73 -6.82 6.65
C LYS A 85 -10.55 -6.65 7.61
N PHE A 86 -9.71 -5.63 7.45
CA PHE A 86 -8.61 -5.37 8.39
C PHE A 86 -9.12 -5.04 9.80
N GLU A 87 -10.22 -4.28 9.93
CA GLU A 87 -10.87 -4.06 11.24
C GLU A 87 -11.28 -5.39 11.89
N ALA A 88 -11.90 -6.31 11.14
CA ALA A 88 -12.30 -7.62 11.64
C ALA A 88 -11.11 -8.50 12.05
N PHE A 89 -9.93 -8.27 11.47
CA PHE A 89 -8.67 -8.87 11.90
C PHE A 89 -7.98 -8.11 13.05
N ASN A 90 -8.68 -7.17 13.69
CA ASN A 90 -8.18 -6.36 14.83
C ASN A 90 -6.97 -5.47 14.48
N PHE A 91 -6.94 -4.92 13.29
CA PHE A 91 -6.03 -3.84 12.92
C PHE A 91 -6.64 -2.48 13.27
N HIS A 92 -5.81 -1.53 13.66
CA HIS A 92 -6.15 -0.12 13.58
C HIS A 92 -6.15 0.31 12.11
N VAL A 93 -7.27 0.81 11.59
CA VAL A 93 -7.42 1.11 10.17
C VAL A 93 -7.47 2.62 9.95
N ILE A 94 -6.66 3.10 9.00
CA ILE A 94 -6.62 4.51 8.59
C ILE A 94 -6.89 4.56 7.08
N ASN A 95 -7.93 5.27 6.67
CA ASN A 95 -8.25 5.49 5.25
C ASN A 95 -7.72 6.85 4.82
N ILE A 96 -6.98 6.90 3.71
CA ILE A 96 -6.39 8.15 3.18
C ILE A 96 -6.54 8.27 1.66
N ASP A 97 -6.44 9.49 1.15
CA ASP A 97 -5.99 9.71 -0.23
C ASP A 97 -4.48 9.47 -0.29
N GLY A 98 -4.09 8.39 -0.98
CA GLY A 98 -2.69 7.98 -1.10
C GLY A 98 -1.87 8.84 -2.08
N ASN A 99 -2.48 9.86 -2.70
CA ASN A 99 -1.79 10.87 -3.50
C ASN A 99 -1.71 12.25 -2.78
N ASP A 100 -2.17 12.34 -1.53
CA ASP A 100 -2.11 13.52 -0.67
C ASP A 100 -1.01 13.34 0.39
N PHE A 101 0.07 14.11 0.29
CA PHE A 101 1.21 14.00 1.19
C PHE A 101 0.89 14.39 2.64
N ASP A 102 -0.03 15.31 2.86
CA ASP A 102 -0.43 15.72 4.22
C ASP A 102 -1.19 14.58 4.92
N GLN A 103 -2.07 13.88 4.19
CA GLN A 103 -2.76 12.71 4.71
C GLN A 103 -1.81 11.53 4.94
N ILE A 104 -0.84 11.31 4.05
CA ILE A 104 0.19 10.28 4.22
C ILE A 104 0.99 10.54 5.49
N ASP A 105 1.50 11.77 5.68
CA ASP A 105 2.29 12.13 6.86
C ASP A 105 1.47 11.98 8.15
N ALA A 106 0.22 12.44 8.14
CA ALA A 106 -0.69 12.28 9.27
C ALA A 106 -0.92 10.82 9.62
N ALA A 107 -1.16 9.95 8.63
CA ALA A 107 -1.36 8.51 8.84
C ALA A 107 -0.13 7.82 9.43
N PHE A 108 1.08 8.16 8.96
CA PHE A 108 2.31 7.62 9.55
C PHE A 108 2.56 8.13 10.98
N LYS A 109 2.21 9.38 11.28
CA LYS A 109 2.26 9.91 12.65
C LYS A 109 1.28 9.20 13.55
N GLU A 110 0.04 9.02 13.12
CA GLU A 110 -1.00 8.29 13.85
C GLU A 110 -0.58 6.83 14.12
N ALA A 111 -0.10 6.11 13.11
CA ALA A 111 0.36 4.73 13.23
C ALA A 111 1.45 4.54 14.30
N LYS A 112 2.30 5.55 14.54
CA LYS A 112 3.31 5.52 15.60
C LYS A 112 2.72 5.57 17.01
N THR A 113 1.52 6.10 17.16
CA THR A 113 0.85 6.22 18.48
C THR A 113 0.06 4.97 18.85
N VAL A 114 -0.32 4.14 17.87
CA VAL A 114 -1.09 2.92 18.09
C VAL A 114 -0.30 1.92 18.94
N LYS A 115 -0.97 1.32 19.93
CA LYS A 115 -0.40 0.33 20.83
C LYS A 115 -1.27 -0.92 20.90
N GLY A 116 -0.60 -2.08 21.00
CA GLY A 116 -1.25 -3.35 21.21
C GLY A 116 -1.97 -3.96 20.01
N GLN A 117 -1.91 -3.32 18.83
CA GLN A 117 -2.47 -3.83 17.57
C GLN A 117 -1.68 -3.32 16.38
N PRO A 118 -1.60 -4.07 15.26
CA PRO A 118 -1.00 -3.59 14.03
C PRO A 118 -1.87 -2.52 13.36
N THR A 119 -1.28 -1.73 12.45
CA THR A 119 -1.99 -0.69 11.70
C THR A 119 -2.11 -1.09 10.23
N ALA A 120 -3.27 -0.85 9.62
CA ALA A 120 -3.49 -0.90 8.18
C ALA A 120 -3.83 0.50 7.64
N ILE A 121 -3.05 0.99 6.70
CA ILE A 121 -3.33 2.24 5.98
C ILE A 121 -3.90 1.87 4.61
N ILE A 122 -5.16 2.18 4.37
CA ILE A 122 -5.81 1.96 3.08
C ILE A 122 -5.65 3.23 2.26
N ALA A 123 -4.68 3.24 1.37
CA ALA A 123 -4.32 4.39 0.56
C ALA A 123 -5.05 4.30 -0.79
N LYS A 124 -6.08 5.11 -0.96
CA LYS A 124 -6.75 5.25 -2.26
C LYS A 124 -5.83 6.03 -3.19
N THR A 125 -5.40 5.39 -4.25
CA THR A 125 -4.44 5.94 -5.22
C THR A 125 -5.00 5.94 -6.64
N VAL A 126 -4.29 6.62 -7.53
CA VAL A 126 -4.52 6.55 -8.97
C VAL A 126 -3.31 5.89 -9.60
N LYS A 127 -3.51 4.72 -10.23
CA LYS A 127 -2.43 4.05 -10.98
C LYS A 127 -1.91 4.97 -12.09
N GLY A 128 -0.59 5.17 -12.16
CA GLY A 128 0.04 6.04 -13.16
C GLY A 128 -0.15 7.54 -12.92
N LYS A 129 -0.44 7.95 -11.68
CA LYS A 129 -0.70 9.35 -11.28
C LYS A 129 0.34 10.32 -11.81
N GLY A 130 -0.14 11.39 -12.44
CA GLY A 130 0.69 12.48 -12.99
C GLY A 130 1.08 12.30 -14.44
N VAL A 131 0.77 11.16 -15.07
CA VAL A 131 1.00 10.92 -16.50
C VAL A 131 -0.32 10.60 -17.18
N SER A 132 -0.79 11.52 -18.03
CA SER A 132 -2.15 11.53 -18.58
C SER A 132 -2.57 10.22 -19.27
N PHE A 133 -1.67 9.62 -20.05
CA PHE A 133 -1.93 8.38 -20.78
C PHE A 133 -1.73 7.11 -19.94
N MET A 134 -1.20 7.22 -18.69
CA MET A 134 -1.02 6.11 -17.76
C MET A 134 -2.11 6.04 -16.69
N GLU A 135 -2.73 7.18 -16.35
CA GLU A 135 -3.71 7.23 -15.25
C GLU A 135 -4.88 6.27 -15.50
N ASN A 136 -5.13 5.41 -14.51
CA ASN A 136 -6.19 4.40 -14.53
C ASN A 136 -6.12 3.42 -15.72
N GLN A 137 -4.94 3.19 -16.28
CA GLN A 137 -4.75 2.26 -17.39
C GLN A 137 -4.08 0.97 -16.94
N VAL A 138 -4.82 -0.15 -17.03
CA VAL A 138 -4.34 -1.50 -16.68
C VAL A 138 -3.08 -1.89 -17.45
N GLY A 139 -3.01 -1.52 -18.74
CA GLY A 139 -1.90 -1.88 -19.66
C GLY A 139 -0.52 -1.44 -19.19
N TRP A 140 -0.42 -0.50 -18.24
CA TRP A 140 0.84 -0.04 -17.67
C TRP A 140 1.32 -0.86 -16.46
N HIS A 141 0.66 -1.96 -16.14
CA HIS A 141 1.09 -2.80 -15.03
C HIS A 141 2.46 -3.45 -15.25
N GLY A 142 2.79 -3.82 -16.47
CA GLY A 142 4.06 -4.49 -16.79
C GLY A 142 4.72 -3.99 -18.09
N LYS A 143 4.40 -2.77 -18.53
CA LYS A 143 4.93 -2.17 -19.74
C LYS A 143 5.85 -0.99 -19.39
N ALA A 144 7.00 -0.90 -20.03
CA ALA A 144 7.85 0.28 -20.01
C ALA A 144 7.39 1.27 -21.13
N PRO A 145 7.49 2.59 -20.91
CA PRO A 145 7.24 3.57 -21.96
C PRO A 145 8.32 3.47 -23.05
N ASN A 146 7.94 3.74 -24.31
CA ASN A 146 8.88 3.97 -25.38
C ASN A 146 9.45 5.41 -25.29
N ASP A 147 10.40 5.77 -26.19
CA ASP A 147 11.10 7.06 -26.13
C ASP A 147 10.15 8.28 -26.31
N GLU A 148 9.09 8.15 -27.07
CA GLU A 148 8.10 9.20 -27.28
C GLU A 148 7.18 9.34 -26.07
N GLU A 149 6.66 8.21 -25.56
CA GLU A 149 5.87 8.14 -24.33
C GLU A 149 6.67 8.66 -23.13
N TYR A 150 7.96 8.33 -23.05
CA TYR A 150 8.85 8.83 -22.00
C TYR A 150 8.99 10.35 -22.02
N LYS A 151 9.18 10.95 -23.20
CA LYS A 151 9.28 12.42 -23.34
C LYS A 151 8.01 13.12 -22.86
N ILE A 152 6.83 12.62 -23.29
CA ILE A 152 5.54 13.18 -22.85
C ILE A 152 5.39 13.07 -21.34
N ALA A 153 5.69 11.90 -20.77
CA ALA A 153 5.60 11.67 -19.32
C ALA A 153 6.51 12.63 -18.53
N MET A 154 7.75 12.83 -19.00
CA MET A 154 8.69 13.75 -18.35
C MET A 154 8.22 15.20 -18.43
N GLU A 155 7.71 15.65 -19.57
CA GLU A 155 7.17 17.01 -19.72
C GLU A 155 5.98 17.25 -18.76
N GLU A 156 5.08 16.29 -18.61
CA GLU A 156 3.95 16.40 -17.70
C GLU A 156 4.39 16.46 -16.23
N LEU A 157 5.33 15.60 -15.84
CA LEU A 157 5.85 15.54 -14.48
C LEU A 157 6.69 16.79 -14.12
N GLU A 158 7.48 17.31 -15.04
CA GLU A 158 8.25 18.53 -14.83
C GLU A 158 7.34 19.74 -14.63
N LYS A 159 6.31 19.91 -15.47
CA LYS A 159 5.30 20.96 -15.30
C LYS A 159 4.56 20.86 -13.96
N ALA A 160 4.20 19.64 -13.56
CA ALA A 160 3.56 19.42 -12.24
C ALA A 160 4.50 19.78 -11.08
N GLY A 161 5.79 19.42 -11.18
CA GLY A 161 6.81 19.76 -10.20
C GLY A 161 7.04 21.27 -10.06
N GLU A 162 7.16 21.99 -11.20
CA GLU A 162 7.28 23.46 -11.20
C GLU A 162 6.09 24.14 -10.51
N ALA A 163 4.87 23.66 -10.74
CA ALA A 163 3.66 24.19 -10.11
C ALA A 163 3.63 23.97 -8.58
N LEU A 164 4.26 22.90 -8.08
CA LEU A 164 4.39 22.63 -6.64
C LEU A 164 5.45 23.52 -5.98
N CYS A 165 6.54 23.83 -6.68
CA CYS A 165 7.61 24.68 -6.16
C CYS A 165 7.24 26.17 -6.09
N GLN A 166 6.16 26.58 -6.75
CA GLN A 166 5.66 27.97 -6.73
C GLN A 166 4.65 28.27 -5.61
N LYS A 167 4.28 27.26 -4.85
CA LYS A 167 3.43 27.38 -3.65
C LYS A 167 4.27 27.50 -2.38
#